data_4f315aeb0f8063a59543e7e24ad5e82d
#
_entry.id   4f315aeb0f8063a59543e7e24ad5e82d
#
_cell.length_a   1.000
_cell.length_b   1.000
_cell.length_c   1.000
_cell.angle_alpha   90.00
_cell.angle_beta   90.00
_cell.angle_gamma   90.00
#
_symmetry.space_group_name_H-M   'P 1'
#
loop_
_entity.id
_entity.type
_entity.pdbx_description
1 polymer ?
#
loop_
_entity_poly.entity_id
_entity_poly.type
_entity_poly.pdbx_seq_one_letter_code
_entity_poly.pdbx_strand_id
1 'polypeptide(L)'
;MKIILDGKEVTAEAGRTILEVARQNGVDIPTLCHVPALEPAAMCRLCTVELIENRRSRMVTACNYPLRGDAEVRTDTPLLRQGRKLIVELLHSRCPDSEVLKELGVRYGAELGRFPDDNKDCVMCGLCARVCERVGGNVLALCGRGVEIRVDTSFGRTARHCLGCGACARICPVNKIQIRDEGNERTVIIYGKEASRIPLRPCTSCGTPFGPVIDLSLIMERAGEAQVPAFNLSICPACSRRNHARRLAERHFEQYEIEPHEAGEDD
;
A
#
# COMPACT_ATOMS: atom_id res chain seq x y z
N MET A 1 -4.21 -12.67 27.43
CA MET A 1 -2.85 -12.98 27.87
C MET A 1 -2.15 -11.69 28.30
N LYS A 2 -1.20 -11.79 29.19
CA LYS A 2 -0.40 -10.66 29.67
C LYS A 2 0.86 -10.52 28.85
N ILE A 3 1.09 -9.32 28.30
CA ILE A 3 2.29 -9.00 27.55
C ILE A 3 3.01 -7.86 28.25
N ILE A 4 4.31 -8.00 28.48
CA ILE A 4 5.14 -6.91 28.96
C ILE A 4 5.75 -6.23 27.72
N LEU A 5 5.21 -5.08 27.32
CA LEU A 5 5.65 -4.32 26.15
C LEU A 5 6.52 -3.14 26.61
N ASP A 6 7.82 -3.19 26.34
CA ASP A 6 8.81 -2.19 26.79
C ASP A 6 8.68 -1.85 28.28
N GLY A 7 8.49 -2.88 29.11
CA GLY A 7 8.35 -2.76 30.57
C GLY A 7 6.95 -2.39 31.07
N LYS A 8 5.97 -2.19 30.18
CA LYS A 8 4.56 -1.93 30.55
C LYS A 8 3.71 -3.19 30.37
N GLU A 9 2.89 -3.52 31.35
CA GLU A 9 1.93 -4.62 31.25
C GLU A 9 0.75 -4.17 30.36
N VAL A 10 0.46 -4.95 29.32
CA VAL A 10 -0.65 -4.75 28.40
C VAL A 10 -1.41 -6.07 28.21
N THR A 11 -2.69 -5.99 27.93
CA THR A 11 -3.51 -7.16 27.63
C THR A 11 -3.61 -7.36 26.13
N ALA A 12 -3.40 -8.58 25.66
CA ALA A 12 -3.55 -8.95 24.27
C ALA A 12 -4.48 -10.15 24.09
N GLU A 13 -5.20 -10.18 22.98
CA GLU A 13 -5.97 -11.33 22.53
C GLU A 13 -5.03 -12.36 21.88
N ALA A 14 -5.35 -13.65 22.04
CA ALA A 14 -4.60 -14.73 21.40
C ALA A 14 -4.67 -14.62 19.88
N GLY A 15 -3.54 -14.83 19.19
CA GLY A 15 -3.47 -14.77 17.74
C GLY A 15 -3.21 -13.38 17.14
N ARG A 16 -3.34 -12.30 17.94
CA ARG A 16 -2.92 -10.97 17.49
C ARG A 16 -1.42 -10.92 17.28
N THR A 17 -0.99 -10.23 16.25
CA THR A 17 0.45 -10.01 16.01
C THR A 17 1.05 -9.02 17.00
N ILE A 18 2.34 -9.14 17.27
CA ILE A 18 3.06 -8.18 18.12
C ILE A 18 2.87 -6.75 17.60
N LEU A 19 2.89 -6.54 16.29
CA LEU A 19 2.70 -5.22 15.68
C LEU A 19 1.31 -4.64 15.96
N GLU A 20 0.26 -5.44 15.90
CA GLU A 20 -1.10 -5.00 16.21
C GLU A 20 -1.22 -4.59 17.68
N VAL A 21 -0.68 -5.40 18.60
CA VAL A 21 -0.69 -5.10 20.02
C VAL A 21 0.11 -3.84 20.35
N ALA A 22 1.29 -3.67 19.73
CA ALA A 22 2.11 -2.48 19.90
C ALA A 22 1.37 -1.21 19.46
N ARG A 23 0.76 -1.22 18.26
CA ARG A 23 0.00 -0.09 17.72
C ARG A 23 -1.22 0.27 18.59
N GLN A 24 -1.96 -0.72 19.09
CA GLN A 24 -3.09 -0.51 20.00
C GLN A 24 -2.67 0.18 21.30
N ASN A 25 -1.41 0.00 21.72
CA ASN A 25 -0.85 0.59 22.93
C ASN A 25 0.04 1.82 22.65
N GLY A 26 -0.01 2.41 21.44
CA GLY A 26 0.71 3.62 21.08
C GLY A 26 2.22 3.43 20.89
N VAL A 27 2.70 2.18 20.76
CA VAL A 27 4.11 1.88 20.51
C VAL A 27 4.35 1.77 19.01
N ASP A 28 5.23 2.64 18.50
CA ASP A 28 5.59 2.67 17.08
C ASP A 28 6.70 1.67 16.75
N ILE A 29 6.36 0.66 15.96
CA ILE A 29 7.31 -0.29 15.36
C ILE A 29 7.39 0.01 13.86
N PRO A 30 8.58 0.33 13.31
CA PRO A 30 8.73 0.72 11.91
C PRO A 30 8.43 -0.42 10.96
N THR A 31 7.76 -0.09 9.85
CA THR A 31 7.43 -1.05 8.79
C THR A 31 7.53 -0.39 7.41
N LEU A 32 7.98 -1.13 6.38
CA LEU A 32 7.89 -0.74 4.97
C LEU A 32 7.05 -1.70 4.15
N CYS A 33 6.91 -2.96 4.57
CA CYS A 33 6.23 -3.99 3.80
C CYS A 33 4.89 -4.43 4.42
N HIS A 34 4.40 -3.72 5.43
CA HIS A 34 3.15 -4.05 6.12
C HIS A 34 2.07 -3.01 5.83
N VAL A 35 0.92 -3.49 5.38
CA VAL A 35 -0.33 -2.74 5.22
C VAL A 35 -1.46 -3.61 5.79
N PRO A 36 -2.38 -3.05 6.62
CA PRO A 36 -3.42 -3.84 7.29
C PRO A 36 -4.34 -4.64 6.36
N ALA A 37 -4.52 -4.17 5.11
CA ALA A 37 -5.36 -4.83 4.11
C ALA A 37 -4.71 -6.04 3.42
N LEU A 38 -3.43 -6.32 3.69
CA LEU A 38 -2.67 -7.41 3.06
C LEU A 38 -2.05 -8.32 4.12
N GLU A 39 -2.02 -9.61 3.83
CA GLU A 39 -1.33 -10.59 4.67
C GLU A 39 0.13 -10.18 4.91
N PRO A 40 0.64 -10.27 6.15
CA PRO A 40 2.01 -9.88 6.46
C PRO A 40 3.03 -10.79 5.77
N ALA A 41 4.04 -10.21 5.12
CA ALA A 41 5.08 -10.96 4.41
C ALA A 41 6.47 -10.91 5.09
N ALA A 42 6.65 -10.06 6.10
CA ALA A 42 7.90 -9.90 6.87
C ALA A 42 9.17 -9.68 6.02
N MET A 43 9.05 -9.04 4.85
CA MET A 43 10.13 -8.92 3.88
C MET A 43 11.17 -7.87 4.26
N CYS A 44 10.75 -6.68 4.73
CA CYS A 44 11.67 -5.56 4.99
C CYS A 44 12.48 -5.68 6.28
N ARG A 45 12.08 -6.55 7.22
CA ARG A 45 12.73 -6.79 8.52
C ARG A 45 12.82 -5.59 9.47
N LEU A 46 12.33 -4.41 9.12
CA LEU A 46 12.36 -3.24 10.00
C LEU A 46 11.56 -3.43 11.30
N CYS A 47 10.50 -4.22 11.24
CA CYS A 47 9.66 -4.51 12.41
C CYS A 47 10.25 -5.56 13.36
N THR A 48 11.53 -5.90 13.23
CA THR A 48 12.19 -6.84 14.15
C THR A 48 12.15 -6.30 15.58
N VAL A 49 11.77 -7.17 16.52
CA VAL A 49 11.69 -6.94 17.96
C VAL A 49 12.33 -8.09 18.71
N GLU A 50 12.69 -7.87 19.95
CA GLU A 50 13.14 -8.92 20.86
C GLU A 50 11.94 -9.49 21.62
N LEU A 51 11.74 -10.79 21.49
CA LEU A 51 10.69 -11.54 22.15
C LEU A 51 11.32 -12.46 23.20
N ILE A 52 10.85 -12.37 24.44
CA ILE A 52 11.30 -13.19 25.55
C ILE A 52 10.13 -14.06 26.02
N GLU A 53 10.28 -15.36 25.80
CA GLU A 53 9.32 -16.40 26.21
C GLU A 53 10.09 -17.52 26.95
N ASN A 54 9.57 -17.99 28.05
CA ASN A 54 10.19 -19.09 28.83
C ASN A 54 11.69 -18.86 29.12
N ARG A 55 12.07 -17.61 29.48
CA ARG A 55 13.45 -17.17 29.75
C ARG A 55 14.39 -17.27 28.54
N ARG A 56 13.86 -17.41 27.31
CA ARG A 56 14.65 -17.41 26.08
C ARG A 56 14.34 -16.14 25.29
N SER A 57 15.39 -15.42 24.91
CA SER A 57 15.28 -14.27 24.04
C SER A 57 15.54 -14.67 22.59
N ARG A 58 14.76 -14.11 21.68
CA ARG A 58 14.93 -14.27 20.22
C ARG A 58 14.43 -13.05 19.45
N MET A 59 14.99 -12.81 18.30
CA MET A 59 14.53 -11.78 17.37
C MET A 59 13.42 -12.31 16.48
N VAL A 60 12.29 -11.61 16.44
CA VAL A 60 11.15 -11.96 15.58
C VAL A 60 10.65 -10.73 14.83
N THR A 61 9.95 -10.93 13.72
CA THR A 61 9.29 -9.84 12.99
C THR A 61 7.89 -9.61 13.55
N ALA A 62 7.66 -8.44 14.13
CA ALA A 62 6.42 -8.11 14.83
C ALA A 62 5.17 -8.18 13.95
N CYS A 63 5.30 -7.94 12.63
CA CYS A 63 4.16 -7.87 11.72
C CYS A 63 3.49 -9.21 11.42
N ASN A 64 4.23 -10.33 11.58
CA ASN A 64 3.71 -11.68 11.26
C ASN A 64 3.84 -12.68 12.41
N TYR A 65 4.28 -12.23 13.60
CA TYR A 65 4.40 -13.10 14.75
C TYR A 65 3.14 -13.03 15.63
N PRO A 66 2.29 -14.07 15.63
CA PRO A 66 1.11 -14.11 16.48
C PRO A 66 1.49 -14.46 17.93
N LEU A 67 0.98 -13.71 18.87
CA LEU A 67 1.13 -14.00 20.29
C LEU A 67 0.25 -15.20 20.70
N ARG A 68 0.83 -16.15 21.43
CA ARG A 68 0.15 -17.39 21.82
C ARG A 68 0.09 -17.61 23.34
N GLY A 69 0.80 -16.80 24.11
CA GLY A 69 0.89 -16.87 25.56
C GLY A 69 1.53 -15.61 26.12
N ASP A 70 1.73 -15.60 27.42
CA ASP A 70 2.40 -14.50 28.11
C ASP A 70 3.83 -14.37 27.62
N ALA A 71 4.26 -13.13 27.36
CA ALA A 71 5.56 -12.83 26.79
C ALA A 71 6.03 -11.43 27.18
N GLU A 72 7.34 -11.22 27.14
CA GLU A 72 7.93 -9.89 27.18
C GLU A 72 8.43 -9.51 25.78
N VAL A 73 8.06 -8.32 25.33
CA VAL A 73 8.46 -7.77 24.02
C VAL A 73 9.21 -6.47 24.25
N ARG A 74 10.41 -6.39 23.74
CA ARG A 74 11.22 -5.15 23.69
C ARG A 74 11.31 -4.68 22.26
N THR A 75 10.88 -3.44 22.03
CA THR A 75 10.80 -2.87 20.68
C THR A 75 11.97 -1.97 20.34
N ASP A 76 12.71 -1.49 21.33
CA ASP A 76 13.78 -0.51 21.17
C ASP A 76 14.97 -0.76 22.10
N THR A 77 15.80 -1.76 21.74
CA THR A 77 17.07 -2.03 22.41
C THR A 77 18.24 -1.53 21.55
N PRO A 78 19.46 -1.36 22.14
CA PRO A 78 20.65 -1.00 21.35
C PRO A 78 20.91 -1.94 20.19
N LEU A 79 20.70 -3.25 20.36
CA LEU A 79 20.85 -4.24 19.32
C LEU A 79 19.82 -4.08 18.20
N LEU A 80 18.57 -3.79 18.54
CA LEU A 80 17.50 -3.53 17.56
C LEU A 80 17.78 -2.24 16.77
N ARG A 81 18.24 -1.19 17.43
CA ARG A 81 18.62 0.08 16.76
C ARG A 81 19.75 -0.16 15.77
N GLN A 82 20.79 -0.89 16.18
CA GLN A 82 21.91 -1.26 15.29
C GLN A 82 21.44 -2.11 14.10
N GLY A 83 20.54 -3.07 14.34
CA GLY A 83 19.96 -3.89 13.28
C GLY A 83 19.14 -3.06 12.29
N ARG A 84 18.29 -2.15 12.77
CA ARG A 84 17.51 -1.25 11.92
C ARG A 84 18.40 -0.29 11.14
N LYS A 85 19.46 0.26 11.76
CA LYS A 85 20.48 1.06 11.08
C LYS A 85 21.03 0.32 9.86
N LEU A 86 21.53 -0.89 10.05
CA LEU A 86 22.08 -1.72 8.97
C LEU A 86 21.03 -2.02 7.88
N ILE A 87 19.81 -2.36 8.27
CA ILE A 87 18.71 -2.63 7.31
C ILE A 87 18.43 -1.39 6.46
N VAL A 88 18.36 -0.21 7.06
CA VAL A 88 18.12 1.05 6.33
C VAL A 88 19.26 1.35 5.37
N GLU A 89 20.52 1.16 5.78
CA GLU A 89 21.70 1.34 4.93
C GLU A 89 21.64 0.42 3.69
N LEU A 90 21.28 -0.86 3.87
CA LEU A 90 21.12 -1.84 2.78
C LEU A 90 19.93 -1.51 1.87
N LEU A 91 18.81 -1.06 2.41
CA LEU A 91 17.65 -0.67 1.62
C LEU A 91 17.92 0.62 0.83
N HIS A 92 18.68 1.55 1.43
CA HIS A 92 19.05 2.81 0.76
C HIS A 92 19.96 2.55 -0.44
N SER A 93 20.94 1.63 -0.37
CA SER A 93 21.77 1.29 -1.53
C SER A 93 20.97 0.79 -2.73
N ARG A 94 19.79 0.20 -2.49
CA ARG A 94 18.88 -0.25 -3.56
C ARG A 94 17.99 0.86 -4.12
N CYS A 95 17.72 1.90 -3.34
CA CYS A 95 16.79 2.97 -3.69
C CYS A 95 17.24 4.30 -3.07
N PRO A 96 18.39 4.86 -3.52
CA PRO A 96 19.03 6.02 -2.86
C PRO A 96 18.19 7.29 -2.92
N ASP A 97 17.32 7.44 -3.91
CA ASP A 97 16.47 8.62 -4.06
C ASP A 97 15.23 8.62 -3.14
N SER A 98 15.01 7.54 -2.38
CA SER A 98 13.80 7.41 -1.55
C SER A 98 13.83 8.31 -0.32
N GLU A 99 12.91 9.28 -0.25
CA GLU A 99 12.76 10.17 0.91
C GLU A 99 12.44 9.38 2.18
N VAL A 100 11.59 8.35 2.10
CA VAL A 100 11.25 7.49 3.25
C VAL A 100 12.48 6.80 3.83
N LEU A 101 13.43 6.39 2.99
CA LEU A 101 14.67 5.77 3.46
C LEU A 101 15.64 6.80 4.04
N LYS A 102 15.67 8.02 3.52
CA LYS A 102 16.45 9.13 4.09
C LYS A 102 15.91 9.50 5.48
N GLU A 103 14.60 9.61 5.64
CA GLU A 103 13.95 9.86 6.94
C GLU A 103 14.25 8.75 7.96
N LEU A 104 14.15 7.48 7.54
CA LEU A 104 14.54 6.35 8.38
C LEU A 104 16.05 6.37 8.69
N GLY A 105 16.87 6.82 7.75
CA GLY A 105 18.31 7.03 7.94
C GLY A 105 18.60 8.00 9.07
N VAL A 106 17.94 9.14 9.07
CA VAL A 106 18.05 10.14 10.17
C VAL A 106 17.57 9.53 11.49
N ARG A 107 16.42 8.85 11.48
CA ARG A 107 15.83 8.25 12.71
C ARG A 107 16.75 7.23 13.38
N TYR A 108 17.46 6.41 12.59
CA TYR A 108 18.32 5.33 13.12
C TYR A 108 19.81 5.65 13.07
N GLY A 109 20.20 6.85 12.67
CA GLY A 109 21.60 7.24 12.53
C GLY A 109 22.35 6.40 11.49
N ALA A 110 21.66 6.06 10.38
CA ALA A 110 22.24 5.26 9.32
C ALA A 110 23.26 6.08 8.50
N GLU A 111 24.34 5.44 8.10
CA GLU A 111 25.34 6.01 7.21
C GLU A 111 24.91 5.72 5.76
N LEU A 112 24.11 6.65 5.20
CA LEU A 112 23.63 6.53 3.83
C LEU A 112 24.80 6.67 2.86
N GLY A 113 24.98 5.69 1.96
CA GLY A 113 26.16 5.60 1.08
C GLY A 113 27.25 4.65 1.57
N ARG A 114 27.10 4.02 2.75
CA ARG A 114 28.03 2.99 3.24
C ARG A 114 28.17 1.79 2.29
N PHE A 115 27.08 1.41 1.66
CA PHE A 115 27.04 0.37 0.63
C PHE A 115 26.95 1.01 -0.75
N PRO A 116 27.61 0.44 -1.78
CA PRO A 116 27.49 0.93 -3.15
C PRO A 116 26.04 0.94 -3.62
N ASP A 117 25.68 1.95 -4.40
CA ASP A 117 24.35 2.05 -4.97
C ASP A 117 24.10 0.92 -5.97
N ASP A 118 23.12 0.08 -5.64
CA ASP A 118 22.65 -1.01 -6.50
C ASP A 118 21.66 -0.51 -7.57
N ASN A 119 21.10 0.70 -7.40
CA ASN A 119 20.19 1.40 -8.32
C ASN A 119 19.09 0.50 -8.90
N LYS A 120 18.59 -0.44 -8.11
CA LYS A 120 17.49 -1.32 -8.53
C LYS A 120 16.12 -0.70 -8.33
N ASP A 121 16.07 0.53 -7.81
CA ASP A 121 14.83 1.29 -7.62
C ASP A 121 13.74 0.55 -6.83
N CYS A 122 14.11 -0.45 -6.03
CA CYS A 122 13.18 -1.32 -5.34
C CYS A 122 13.73 -1.87 -4.02
N VAL A 123 13.01 -1.61 -2.93
CA VAL A 123 13.30 -2.16 -1.59
C VAL A 123 12.78 -3.58 -1.39
N MET A 124 12.29 -4.23 -2.41
CA MET A 124 11.80 -5.63 -2.40
C MET A 124 10.72 -5.90 -1.33
N CYS A 125 9.90 -4.91 -1.01
CA CYS A 125 8.84 -5.05 0.00
C CYS A 125 7.66 -5.95 -0.46
N GLY A 126 7.54 -6.22 -1.76
CA GLY A 126 6.53 -7.10 -2.34
C GLY A 126 5.09 -6.56 -2.29
N LEU A 127 4.86 -5.33 -1.80
CA LEU A 127 3.50 -4.77 -1.66
C LEU A 127 2.76 -4.69 -2.99
N CYS A 128 3.44 -4.27 -4.06
CA CYS A 128 2.83 -4.12 -5.38
C CYS A 128 2.37 -5.46 -5.99
N ALA A 129 3.13 -6.54 -5.80
CA ALA A 129 2.72 -7.87 -6.24
C ALA A 129 1.52 -8.39 -5.42
N ARG A 130 1.60 -8.30 -4.09
CA ARG A 130 0.52 -8.75 -3.18
C ARG A 130 -0.78 -7.96 -3.36
N VAL A 131 -0.71 -6.64 -3.54
CA VAL A 131 -1.92 -5.87 -3.83
C VAL A 131 -2.48 -6.19 -5.21
N CYS A 132 -1.63 -6.45 -6.20
CA CYS A 132 -2.06 -6.86 -7.54
C CYS A 132 -2.81 -8.20 -7.50
N GLU A 133 -2.33 -9.15 -6.72
CA GLU A 133 -3.01 -10.41 -6.44
C GLU A 133 -4.34 -10.17 -5.72
N ARG A 134 -4.34 -9.35 -4.66
CA ARG A 134 -5.53 -9.07 -3.85
C ARG A 134 -6.67 -8.41 -4.63
N VAL A 135 -6.36 -7.54 -5.60
CA VAL A 135 -7.36 -6.92 -6.49
C VAL A 135 -7.71 -7.76 -7.71
N GLY A 136 -7.15 -8.95 -7.84
CA GLY A 136 -7.45 -9.88 -8.93
C GLY A 136 -6.66 -9.65 -10.23
N GLY A 137 -5.71 -8.71 -10.26
CA GLY A 137 -4.90 -8.40 -11.45
C GLY A 137 -3.89 -9.50 -11.79
N ASN A 138 -3.17 -9.99 -10.77
CA ASN A 138 -2.18 -11.09 -10.88
C ASN A 138 -1.13 -10.91 -11.99
N VAL A 139 -0.77 -9.66 -12.33
CA VAL A 139 0.18 -9.39 -13.41
C VAL A 139 1.58 -9.06 -12.91
N LEU A 140 1.73 -8.75 -11.62
CA LEU A 140 3.00 -8.45 -10.99
C LEU A 140 3.44 -9.59 -10.08
N ALA A 141 4.70 -9.96 -10.17
CA ALA A 141 5.31 -10.98 -9.32
C ALA A 141 6.76 -10.64 -8.98
N LEU A 142 7.31 -11.32 -7.98
CA LEU A 142 8.74 -11.33 -7.71
C LEU A 142 9.39 -12.35 -8.66
N CYS A 143 10.18 -11.87 -9.60
CA CYS A 143 10.84 -12.65 -10.64
C CYS A 143 12.35 -12.69 -10.42
N GLY A 144 13.00 -13.78 -10.84
CA GLY A 144 14.46 -13.97 -10.68
C GLY A 144 14.85 -14.65 -9.37
N ARG A 145 16.14 -14.72 -9.10
CA ARG A 145 16.72 -15.37 -7.90
C ARG A 145 17.91 -14.56 -7.37
N GLY A 146 18.16 -14.67 -6.08
CA GLY A 146 19.29 -14.02 -5.42
C GLY A 146 19.32 -12.52 -5.67
N VAL A 147 20.43 -11.99 -6.12
CA VAL A 147 20.61 -10.56 -6.40
C VAL A 147 19.85 -10.07 -7.62
N GLU A 148 19.43 -10.96 -8.51
CA GLU A 148 18.66 -10.62 -9.71
C GLU A 148 17.13 -10.60 -9.47
N ILE A 149 16.70 -10.77 -8.24
CA ILE A 149 15.28 -10.73 -7.90
C ILE A 149 14.72 -9.31 -8.08
N ARG A 150 13.61 -9.20 -8.78
CA ARG A 150 12.93 -7.92 -9.03
C ARG A 150 11.41 -8.12 -9.12
N VAL A 151 10.65 -7.06 -8.97
CA VAL A 151 9.24 -7.07 -9.35
C VAL A 151 9.15 -6.88 -10.86
N ASP A 152 8.43 -7.74 -11.52
CA ASP A 152 8.23 -7.67 -12.98
C ASP A 152 6.86 -8.27 -13.36
N THR A 153 6.49 -8.08 -14.60
CA THR A 153 5.39 -8.80 -15.25
C THR A 153 5.86 -10.17 -15.71
N SER A 154 4.94 -11.06 -16.03
CA SER A 154 5.27 -12.39 -16.54
C SER A 154 6.18 -12.32 -17.78
N PHE A 155 7.35 -12.95 -17.68
CA PHE A 155 8.38 -12.98 -18.73
C PHE A 155 8.92 -11.60 -19.14
N GLY A 156 8.77 -10.56 -18.29
CA GLY A 156 9.21 -9.19 -18.61
C GLY A 156 8.51 -8.55 -19.82
N ARG A 157 7.34 -9.06 -20.18
CA ARG A 157 6.52 -8.56 -21.31
C ARG A 157 5.43 -7.64 -20.81
N THR A 158 4.98 -6.70 -21.65
CA THR A 158 3.82 -5.85 -21.35
C THR A 158 2.59 -6.69 -21.03
N ALA A 159 1.99 -6.47 -19.85
CA ALA A 159 0.89 -7.26 -19.35
C ALA A 159 -0.44 -6.84 -19.99
N ARG A 160 -1.09 -7.76 -20.72
CA ARG A 160 -2.37 -7.49 -21.40
C ARG A 160 -3.57 -7.51 -20.46
N HIS A 161 -3.47 -8.24 -19.34
CA HIS A 161 -4.56 -8.39 -18.37
C HIS A 161 -4.43 -7.48 -17.14
N CYS A 162 -3.62 -6.43 -17.24
CA CYS A 162 -3.52 -5.43 -16.18
C CYS A 162 -4.83 -4.66 -16.06
N LEU A 163 -5.36 -4.55 -14.83
CA LEU A 163 -6.59 -3.80 -14.57
C LEU A 163 -6.42 -2.28 -14.67
N GLY A 164 -5.18 -1.77 -14.75
CA GLY A 164 -4.93 -0.32 -14.73
C GLY A 164 -5.42 0.39 -13.47
N CYS A 165 -5.70 -0.34 -12.39
CA CYS A 165 -6.32 0.20 -11.16
C CYS A 165 -5.41 1.16 -10.37
N GLY A 166 -4.09 1.13 -10.61
CA GLY A 166 -3.11 1.98 -9.95
C GLY A 166 -2.79 1.60 -8.49
N ALA A 167 -3.34 0.51 -7.96
CA ALA A 167 -3.10 0.08 -6.58
C ALA A 167 -1.61 -0.15 -6.29
N CYS A 168 -0.87 -0.72 -7.25
CA CYS A 168 0.58 -0.96 -7.13
C CYS A 168 1.38 0.34 -6.98
N ALA A 169 1.00 1.41 -7.67
CA ALA A 169 1.65 2.71 -7.55
C ALA A 169 1.34 3.37 -6.20
N ARG A 170 0.09 3.33 -5.77
CA ARG A 170 -0.34 3.95 -4.50
C ARG A 170 0.26 3.27 -3.26
N ILE A 171 0.56 1.97 -3.34
CA ILE A 171 1.07 1.21 -2.20
C ILE A 171 2.60 1.17 -2.15
N CYS A 172 3.29 1.62 -3.20
CA CYS A 172 4.75 1.59 -3.27
C CYS A 172 5.37 2.58 -2.28
N PRO A 173 6.09 2.13 -1.24
CA PRO A 173 6.62 3.02 -0.21
C PRO A 173 7.76 3.92 -0.71
N VAL A 174 8.36 3.58 -1.85
CA VAL A 174 9.47 4.33 -2.47
C VAL A 174 9.06 5.01 -3.79
N ASN A 175 7.75 5.04 -4.11
CA ASN A 175 7.17 5.76 -5.25
C ASN A 175 7.80 5.43 -6.63
N LYS A 176 8.30 4.21 -6.83
CA LYS A 176 8.98 3.80 -8.09
C LYS A 176 8.05 3.15 -9.13
N ILE A 177 6.75 3.21 -8.88
CA ILE A 177 5.71 2.79 -9.84
C ILE A 177 4.88 4.00 -10.18
N GLN A 178 4.76 4.31 -11.46
CA GLN A 178 4.05 5.48 -11.97
C GLN A 178 2.85 5.06 -12.81
N ILE A 179 1.79 5.85 -12.73
CA ILE A 179 0.62 5.76 -13.61
C ILE A 179 0.59 7.04 -14.43
N ARG A 180 0.55 6.90 -15.75
CA ARG A 180 0.46 8.02 -16.67
C ARG A 180 -0.74 7.83 -17.58
N ASP A 181 -1.63 8.82 -17.62
CA ASP A 181 -2.78 8.86 -18.50
C ASP A 181 -2.46 9.87 -19.62
N GLU A 182 -2.42 9.40 -20.85
CA GLU A 182 -2.16 10.23 -22.05
C GLU A 182 -3.21 9.91 -23.12
N GLY A 183 -3.99 10.93 -23.54
CA GLY A 183 -5.10 10.72 -24.45
C GLY A 183 -6.10 9.71 -23.90
N ASN A 184 -6.33 8.64 -24.64
CA ASN A 184 -7.28 7.58 -24.27
C ASN A 184 -6.60 6.32 -23.68
N GLU A 185 -5.35 6.44 -23.22
CA GLU A 185 -4.59 5.31 -22.71
C GLU A 185 -4.00 5.60 -21.34
N ARG A 186 -3.94 4.56 -20.53
CA ARG A 186 -3.21 4.53 -19.25
C ARG A 186 -1.99 3.64 -19.37
N THR A 187 -0.83 4.17 -19.05
CA THR A 187 0.42 3.40 -18.97
C THR A 187 0.82 3.18 -17.51
N VAL A 188 1.14 1.94 -17.18
CA VAL A 188 1.75 1.56 -15.90
C VAL A 188 3.24 1.41 -16.12
N ILE A 189 4.04 2.19 -15.40
CA ILE A 189 5.50 2.23 -15.53
C ILE A 189 6.12 1.73 -14.24
N ILE A 190 7.01 0.74 -14.33
CA ILE A 190 7.74 0.15 -13.20
C ILE A 190 9.23 0.31 -13.46
N TYR A 191 9.93 1.01 -12.58
CA TYR A 191 11.37 1.28 -12.73
C TYR A 191 11.75 1.83 -14.12
N GLY A 192 10.95 2.78 -14.61
CA GLY A 192 11.15 3.39 -15.95
C GLY A 192 10.75 2.53 -17.14
N LYS A 193 10.29 1.29 -16.95
CA LYS A 193 9.82 0.40 -18.01
C LYS A 193 8.30 0.34 -18.06
N GLU A 194 7.74 0.34 -19.28
CA GLU A 194 6.32 0.10 -19.50
C GLU A 194 5.96 -1.34 -19.11
N ALA A 195 5.16 -1.48 -18.06
CA ALA A 195 4.66 -2.76 -17.59
C ALA A 195 3.30 -3.12 -18.19
N SER A 196 2.48 -2.11 -18.51
CA SER A 196 1.18 -2.32 -19.14
C SER A 196 0.66 -1.03 -19.78
N ARG A 197 -0.18 -1.19 -20.82
CA ARG A 197 -0.90 -0.11 -21.50
C ARG A 197 -2.35 -0.53 -21.65
N ILE A 198 -3.26 0.32 -21.18
CA ILE A 198 -4.68 0.00 -21.05
C ILE A 198 -5.52 1.14 -21.62
N PRO A 199 -6.51 0.86 -22.47
CA PRO A 199 -7.42 1.89 -22.97
C PRO A 199 -8.27 2.46 -21.82
N LEU A 200 -8.52 3.78 -21.88
CA LEU A 200 -9.42 4.49 -20.98
C LEU A 200 -10.80 4.65 -21.62
N ARG A 201 -11.85 4.52 -20.83
CA ARG A 201 -13.22 4.82 -21.27
C ARG A 201 -13.51 6.30 -21.13
N PRO A 202 -14.25 6.91 -22.07
CA PRO A 202 -14.71 8.28 -21.92
C PRO A 202 -15.86 8.36 -20.91
N CYS A 203 -15.94 9.45 -20.19
CA CYS A 203 -17.09 9.79 -19.34
C CYS A 203 -18.32 10.08 -20.21
N THR A 204 -19.47 9.46 -19.91
CA THR A 204 -20.72 9.70 -20.66
C THR A 204 -21.27 11.11 -20.44
N SER A 205 -20.85 11.81 -19.38
CA SER A 205 -21.34 13.16 -19.04
C SER A 205 -20.44 14.28 -19.61
N CYS A 206 -19.11 14.12 -19.62
CA CYS A 206 -18.20 15.19 -20.05
C CYS A 206 -17.17 14.75 -21.12
N GLY A 207 -17.21 13.51 -21.58
CA GLY A 207 -16.31 13.00 -22.62
C GLY A 207 -14.85 12.72 -22.15
N THR A 208 -14.45 13.19 -20.98
CA THR A 208 -13.07 13.03 -20.50
C THR A 208 -12.75 11.56 -20.27
N PRO A 209 -11.65 11.02 -20.79
CA PRO A 209 -11.15 9.68 -20.46
C PRO A 209 -10.78 9.61 -18.98
N PHE A 210 -11.24 8.57 -18.25
CA PHE A 210 -11.02 8.57 -16.80
C PHE A 210 -10.73 7.23 -16.17
N GLY A 211 -11.26 6.16 -16.66
CA GLY A 211 -11.12 4.84 -16.04
C GLY A 211 -10.68 3.80 -17.05
N PRO A 212 -9.85 2.83 -16.65
CA PRO A 212 -9.46 1.76 -17.56
C PRO A 212 -10.68 0.98 -18.05
N VAL A 213 -10.63 0.51 -19.27
CA VAL A 213 -11.58 -0.47 -19.79
C VAL A 213 -11.23 -1.80 -19.14
N ILE A 214 -11.99 -2.19 -18.12
CA ILE A 214 -11.76 -3.42 -17.36
C ILE A 214 -12.82 -4.43 -17.76
N ASP A 215 -12.39 -5.64 -18.06
CA ASP A 215 -13.28 -6.78 -18.07
C ASP A 215 -13.58 -7.18 -16.61
N LEU A 216 -14.76 -6.81 -16.15
CA LEU A 216 -15.19 -7.07 -14.77
C LEU A 216 -15.64 -8.53 -14.56
N SER A 217 -15.82 -9.31 -15.61
CA SER A 217 -16.31 -10.71 -15.52
C SER A 217 -15.41 -11.54 -14.60
N LEU A 218 -14.11 -11.45 -14.74
CA LEU A 218 -13.13 -12.14 -13.88
C LEU A 218 -13.16 -11.67 -12.42
N ILE A 219 -13.45 -10.40 -12.19
CA ILE A 219 -13.55 -9.86 -10.82
C ILE A 219 -14.85 -10.33 -10.18
N MET A 220 -15.96 -10.28 -10.91
CA MET A 220 -17.26 -10.71 -10.44
C MET A 220 -17.29 -12.23 -10.17
N GLU A 221 -16.70 -13.03 -11.04
CA GLU A 221 -16.56 -14.48 -10.84
C GLU A 221 -15.80 -14.82 -9.55
N ARG A 222 -14.74 -14.06 -9.22
CA ARG A 222 -13.96 -14.24 -8.00
C ARG A 222 -14.60 -13.64 -6.74
N ALA A 223 -15.40 -12.60 -6.90
CA ALA A 223 -16.12 -11.97 -5.78
C ALA A 223 -17.29 -12.83 -5.28
N GLY A 224 -17.74 -13.80 -6.07
CA GLY A 224 -18.89 -14.64 -5.74
C GLY A 224 -20.17 -13.81 -5.61
N GLU A 225 -21.08 -14.24 -4.72
CA GLU A 225 -22.35 -13.56 -4.46
C GLU A 225 -22.22 -12.29 -3.58
N ALA A 226 -21.00 -11.81 -3.33
CA ALA A 226 -20.82 -10.57 -2.62
C ALA A 226 -21.56 -9.46 -3.35
N GLN A 227 -22.49 -8.77 -2.66
CA GLN A 227 -23.23 -7.62 -3.20
C GLN A 227 -22.22 -6.51 -3.52
N VAL A 228 -21.79 -6.46 -4.76
CA VAL A 228 -21.00 -5.34 -5.27
C VAL A 228 -21.97 -4.16 -5.42
N PRO A 229 -21.77 -3.05 -4.71
CA PRO A 229 -22.60 -1.88 -4.90
C PRO A 229 -22.63 -1.48 -6.38
N ALA A 230 -23.80 -1.12 -6.90
CA ALA A 230 -23.95 -0.68 -8.29
C ALA A 230 -23.17 0.64 -8.49
N PHE A 231 -21.91 0.57 -8.85
CA PHE A 231 -21.12 1.73 -9.24
C PHE A 231 -21.46 2.11 -10.68
N ASN A 232 -21.81 3.37 -10.89
CA ASN A 232 -21.92 3.89 -12.25
C ASN A 232 -20.52 4.11 -12.82
N LEU A 233 -19.98 3.08 -13.47
CA LEU A 233 -18.67 3.11 -14.10
C LEU A 233 -18.62 3.93 -15.39
N SER A 234 -19.73 4.52 -15.84
CA SER A 234 -19.81 5.33 -17.06
C SER A 234 -19.50 6.80 -16.82
N ILE A 235 -19.50 7.26 -15.58
CA ILE A 235 -19.34 8.67 -15.19
C ILE A 235 -18.04 8.85 -14.41
N CYS A 236 -17.24 9.85 -14.78
CA CYS A 236 -15.98 10.14 -14.08
C CYS A 236 -16.25 10.63 -12.64
N PRO A 237 -15.26 10.50 -11.71
CA PRO A 237 -15.42 10.91 -10.32
C PRO A 237 -15.84 12.38 -10.14
N ALA A 238 -15.36 13.27 -11.02
CA ALA A 238 -15.72 14.69 -10.97
C ALA A 238 -17.21 14.92 -11.30
N CYS A 239 -17.69 14.31 -12.37
CA CYS A 239 -19.12 14.37 -12.73
C CYS A 239 -20.01 13.65 -11.70
N SER A 240 -19.55 12.52 -11.14
CA SER A 240 -20.25 11.82 -10.08
C SER A 240 -20.44 12.69 -8.83
N ARG A 241 -19.38 13.35 -8.36
CA ARG A 241 -19.44 14.28 -7.22
C ARG A 241 -20.39 15.45 -7.51
N ARG A 242 -20.31 16.05 -8.69
CA ARG A 242 -21.20 17.16 -9.10
C ARG A 242 -22.67 16.74 -9.11
N ASN A 243 -22.99 15.57 -9.68
CA ASN A 243 -24.33 15.03 -9.69
C ASN A 243 -24.85 14.74 -8.27
N HIS A 244 -23.97 14.23 -7.40
CA HIS A 244 -24.32 13.95 -6.01
C HIS A 244 -24.59 15.25 -5.23
N ALA A 245 -23.72 16.26 -5.38
CA ALA A 245 -23.91 17.57 -4.75
C ALA A 245 -25.23 18.24 -5.20
N ARG A 246 -25.55 18.16 -6.51
CA ARG A 246 -26.83 18.69 -7.02
C ARG A 246 -28.03 17.99 -6.39
N ARG A 247 -28.03 16.67 -6.30
CA ARG A 247 -29.10 15.91 -5.64
C ARG A 247 -29.26 16.24 -4.16
N LEU A 248 -28.15 16.49 -3.47
CA LEU A 248 -28.20 16.91 -2.06
C LEU A 248 -28.81 18.31 -1.92
N ALA A 249 -28.44 19.25 -2.79
CA ALA A 249 -29.02 20.58 -2.81
C ALA A 249 -30.53 20.53 -3.11
N GLU A 250 -30.96 19.79 -4.13
CA GLU A 250 -32.38 19.59 -4.49
C GLU A 250 -33.17 19.07 -3.27
N ARG A 251 -32.70 18.01 -2.60
CA ARG A 251 -33.33 17.46 -1.39
C ARG A 251 -33.39 18.47 -0.23
N HIS A 252 -32.34 19.28 -0.07
CA HIS A 252 -32.32 20.30 0.98
C HIS A 252 -33.38 21.39 0.74
N PHE A 253 -33.52 21.87 -0.50
CA PHE A 253 -34.57 22.84 -0.86
C PHE A 253 -35.95 22.25 -0.68
N GLU A 254 -36.22 21.02 -1.12
CA GLU A 254 -37.51 20.33 -0.91
C GLU A 254 -37.84 20.19 0.59
N GLN A 255 -36.86 19.90 1.44
CA GLN A 255 -37.09 19.67 2.87
C GLN A 255 -37.39 20.95 3.66
N TYR A 256 -36.96 22.12 3.18
CA TYR A 256 -37.12 23.40 3.88
C TYR A 256 -38.09 24.36 3.17
N GLU A 257 -38.76 23.94 2.10
CA GLU A 257 -39.67 24.78 1.29
C GLU A 257 -39.03 26.14 0.88
N ILE A 258 -37.74 26.17 0.71
CA ILE A 258 -36.99 27.36 0.28
C ILE A 258 -37.08 27.44 -1.24
N GLU A 259 -37.89 28.39 -1.74
CA GLU A 259 -37.91 28.68 -3.18
C GLU A 259 -36.53 29.17 -3.63
N PRO A 260 -35.99 28.67 -4.77
CA PRO A 260 -34.73 29.16 -5.29
C PRO A 260 -34.84 30.65 -5.59
N HIS A 261 -33.99 31.47 -4.99
CA HIS A 261 -33.85 32.87 -5.39
C HIS A 261 -33.49 32.90 -6.87
N GLU A 262 -34.37 33.46 -7.70
CA GLU A 262 -34.01 33.80 -9.08
C GLU A 262 -32.79 34.73 -9.00
N ALA A 263 -31.69 34.31 -9.58
CA ALA A 263 -30.51 35.16 -9.74
C ALA A 263 -30.97 36.33 -10.63
N GLY A 264 -31.10 37.49 -10.01
CA GLY A 264 -31.39 38.70 -10.76
C GLY A 264 -30.31 38.91 -11.81
N GLU A 265 -30.71 39.08 -13.04
CA GLU A 265 -29.93 39.66 -14.10
C GLU A 265 -29.58 41.08 -13.65
N ASP A 266 -28.40 41.27 -13.08
CA ASP A 266 -27.85 42.61 -12.93
C ASP A 266 -26.85 42.85 -14.06
N ASP A 267 -27.09 43.95 -14.79
CA ASP A 267 -26.45 44.54 -15.95
C ASP A 267 -24.91 44.58 -15.97
#